data_7807037b4d594ced84c5d30db85fbac3
#
_entry.id   7807037b4d594ced84c5d30db85fbac3
#
_cell.length_a   1.000
_cell.length_b   1.000
_cell.length_c   1.000
_cell.angle_alpha   90.00
_cell.angle_beta   90.00
_cell.angle_gamma   90.00
#
_symmetry.space_group_name_H-M   'P 1'
#
loop_
_entity.id
_entity.type
_entity.pdbx_description
1 polymer ?
#
loop_
_entity_poly.entity_id
_entity_poly.type
_entity_poly.pdbx_seq_one_letter_code
_entity_poly.pdbx_strand_id
1 'polypeptide(L)'
;MYGWLFSPDGEILETPGEDPNSKSPIKLRKTFKLGAYPVIEFNGLVFAFMGPPENTPEFPHYDAFDVPGITTRPYRIEYNCNWIQVLDAIMDPVHTSFLHGQSSGIQFSKGFAEVGELEFFERGIQYLGCNTRRVNDYVWVRVNELILPNFTQAGSAFATDGTKTRYFGRSSFTRWVVPVDDNHCIALAWGNFGERGDPMEYNTKEG
;
A
#
# COMPACT_ATOMS: atom_id res chain seq x y z
N MET A 1 21.29 0.55 -25.98
CA MET A 1 21.78 1.43 -24.90
C MET A 1 23.20 1.84 -25.23
N TYR A 2 23.50 3.14 -25.22
CA TYR A 2 24.80 3.68 -25.64
C TYR A 2 25.83 3.75 -24.50
N GLY A 3 25.50 3.18 -23.32
CA GLY A 3 26.42 3.14 -22.17
C GLY A 3 26.63 4.47 -21.47
N TRP A 4 25.82 5.49 -21.73
CA TRP A 4 25.91 6.76 -21.04
C TRP A 4 25.60 6.60 -19.56
N LEU A 5 26.42 7.24 -18.72
CA LEU A 5 26.23 7.32 -17.28
C LEU A 5 25.67 8.69 -16.91
N PHE A 6 24.63 8.68 -16.06
CA PHE A 6 23.99 9.90 -15.57
C PHE A 6 24.09 9.98 -14.05
N SER A 7 24.13 11.20 -13.53
CA SER A 7 23.95 11.47 -12.10
C SER A 7 22.47 11.29 -11.71
N PRO A 8 22.16 11.18 -10.41
CA PRO A 8 20.77 11.21 -9.92
C PRO A 8 20.00 12.46 -10.36
N ASP A 9 20.69 13.58 -10.58
CA ASP A 9 20.09 14.83 -11.05
C ASP A 9 19.95 14.89 -12.58
N GLY A 10 20.30 13.81 -13.29
CA GLY A 10 20.18 13.69 -14.73
C GLY A 10 21.32 14.30 -15.54
N GLU A 11 22.42 14.72 -14.93
CA GLU A 11 23.58 15.23 -15.65
C GLU A 11 24.39 14.08 -16.26
N ILE A 12 24.95 14.30 -17.44
CA ILE A 12 25.80 13.31 -18.11
C ILE A 12 27.16 13.28 -17.40
N LEU A 13 27.50 12.13 -16.82
CA LEU A 13 28.79 11.86 -16.18
C LEU A 13 29.79 11.27 -17.21
N GLU A 14 29.36 10.28 -17.98
CA GLU A 14 30.20 9.57 -18.95
C GLU A 14 29.46 9.32 -20.26
N THR A 15 30.22 9.37 -21.35
CA THR A 15 29.75 9.07 -22.71
C THR A 15 30.77 8.16 -23.43
N PRO A 16 30.87 6.88 -23.03
CA PRO A 16 31.97 5.99 -23.46
C PRO A 16 32.01 5.72 -24.97
N GLY A 17 30.90 5.92 -25.68
CA GLY A 17 30.84 5.79 -27.13
C GLY A 17 31.25 7.03 -27.94
N GLU A 18 31.56 8.14 -27.26
CA GLU A 18 31.96 9.38 -27.92
C GLU A 18 33.50 9.51 -27.95
N ASP A 19 34.04 10.07 -29.02
CA ASP A 19 35.47 10.37 -29.10
C ASP A 19 35.87 11.39 -28.01
N PRO A 20 36.74 11.01 -27.05
CA PRO A 20 37.14 11.88 -25.95
C PRO A 20 37.88 13.16 -26.41
N ASN A 21 38.47 13.15 -27.62
CA ASN A 21 39.18 14.29 -28.20
C ASN A 21 38.25 15.22 -29.01
N SER A 22 37.02 14.84 -29.22
CA SER A 22 36.04 15.66 -29.89
C SER A 22 35.41 16.69 -28.97
N LYS A 23 34.83 17.74 -29.56
CA LYS A 23 34.06 18.74 -28.78
C LYS A 23 32.64 18.23 -28.42
N SER A 24 32.23 17.07 -28.95
CA SER A 24 30.90 16.52 -28.79
C SER A 24 30.56 16.18 -27.35
N PRO A 25 31.39 15.44 -26.58
CA PRO A 25 31.09 15.12 -25.18
C PRO A 25 30.90 16.37 -24.31
N ILE A 26 31.73 17.38 -24.51
CA ILE A 26 31.67 18.65 -23.77
C ILE A 26 30.37 19.41 -24.11
N LYS A 27 30.00 19.44 -25.38
CA LYS A 27 28.76 20.07 -25.84
C LYS A 27 27.54 19.33 -25.27
N LEU A 28 27.51 18.00 -25.36
CA LEU A 28 26.41 17.17 -24.83
C LEU A 28 26.19 17.40 -23.34
N ARG A 29 27.25 17.35 -22.54
CA ARG A 29 27.17 17.62 -21.09
C ARG A 29 26.61 19.00 -20.73
N LYS A 30 26.81 19.98 -21.59
CA LYS A 30 26.31 21.36 -21.38
C LYS A 30 24.89 21.59 -21.87
N THR A 31 24.44 20.82 -22.85
CA THR A 31 23.19 21.08 -23.56
C THR A 31 22.11 20.03 -23.35
N PHE A 32 22.49 18.88 -22.82
CA PHE A 32 21.56 17.77 -22.60
C PHE A 32 21.55 17.36 -21.12
N LYS A 33 20.36 17.20 -20.58
CA LYS A 33 20.12 16.70 -19.23
C LYS A 33 18.96 15.70 -19.29
N LEU A 34 19.13 14.54 -18.67
CA LEU A 34 18.04 13.60 -18.49
C LEU A 34 17.07 14.17 -17.45
N GLY A 35 15.77 13.93 -17.64
CA GLY A 35 14.78 14.31 -16.64
C GLY A 35 15.03 13.56 -15.33
N ALA A 36 15.05 14.29 -14.24
CA ALA A 36 15.13 13.75 -12.89
C ALA A 36 13.90 14.18 -12.12
N TYR A 37 13.43 13.30 -11.24
CA TYR A 37 12.20 13.50 -10.48
C TYR A 37 12.52 13.50 -8.98
N PRO A 38 11.84 14.35 -8.18
CA PRO A 38 11.95 14.29 -6.73
C PRO A 38 11.54 12.92 -6.20
N VAL A 39 12.35 12.39 -5.31
CA VAL A 39 12.16 11.04 -4.75
C VAL A 39 12.21 11.10 -3.24
N ILE A 40 11.33 10.36 -2.59
CA ILE A 40 11.36 10.09 -1.15
C ILE A 40 11.38 8.57 -0.92
N GLU A 41 12.23 8.13 -0.03
CA GLU A 41 12.17 6.77 0.53
C GLU A 41 11.42 6.83 1.87
N PHE A 42 10.40 6.00 2.01
CA PHE A 42 9.63 5.92 3.24
C PHE A 42 9.24 4.48 3.53
N ASN A 43 9.66 3.97 4.70
CA ASN A 43 9.40 2.60 5.16
C ASN A 43 9.71 1.51 4.12
N GLY A 44 10.83 1.66 3.37
CA GLY A 44 11.30 0.71 2.37
C GLY A 44 10.55 0.73 1.03
N LEU A 45 9.66 1.69 0.81
CA LEU A 45 9.11 2.01 -0.50
C LEU A 45 9.71 3.32 -1.02
N VAL A 46 9.84 3.41 -2.34
CA VAL A 46 10.33 4.60 -3.05
C VAL A 46 9.16 5.24 -3.78
N PHE A 47 8.98 6.53 -3.51
CA PHE A 47 7.95 7.35 -4.15
C PHE A 47 8.62 8.42 -5.00
N ALA A 48 8.21 8.54 -6.26
CA ALA A 48 8.70 9.56 -7.18
C ALA A 48 7.55 10.48 -7.59
N PHE A 49 7.77 11.78 -7.48
CA PHE A 49 6.84 12.77 -8.02
C PHE A 49 7.12 12.99 -9.50
N MET A 50 6.19 12.55 -10.36
CA MET A 50 6.35 12.56 -11.82
C MET A 50 5.91 13.90 -12.46
N GLY A 51 6.00 14.99 -11.73
CA GLY A 51 5.69 16.34 -12.18
C GLY A 51 6.90 17.27 -12.16
N PRO A 52 6.70 18.56 -12.49
CA PRO A 52 7.74 19.56 -12.39
C PRO A 52 8.27 19.67 -10.95
N PRO A 53 9.60 19.62 -10.71
CA PRO A 53 10.18 19.59 -9.37
C PRO A 53 9.75 20.76 -8.48
N GLU A 54 9.54 21.94 -9.08
CA GLU A 54 9.09 23.15 -8.38
C GLU A 54 7.65 23.04 -7.83
N ASN A 55 6.88 22.10 -8.32
CA ASN A 55 5.49 21.82 -7.89
C ASN A 55 5.40 20.57 -7.01
N THR A 56 6.52 20.08 -6.47
CA THR A 56 6.51 18.89 -5.62
C THR A 56 5.62 19.12 -4.39
N PRO A 57 4.52 18.35 -4.22
CA PRO A 57 3.68 18.45 -3.04
C PRO A 57 4.39 17.89 -1.81
N GLU A 58 3.87 18.21 -0.64
CA GLU A 58 4.24 17.46 0.55
C GLU A 58 3.84 15.99 0.38
N PHE A 59 4.68 15.09 0.88
CA PHE A 59 4.38 13.66 0.86
C PHE A 59 3.15 13.41 1.75
N PRO A 60 2.09 12.74 1.23
CA PRO A 60 0.90 12.47 2.01
C PRO A 60 1.25 11.61 3.23
N HIS A 61 1.09 12.18 4.40
CA HIS A 61 1.38 11.50 5.66
C HIS A 61 0.08 11.19 6.37
N TYR A 62 -0.26 9.90 6.46
CA TYR A 62 -1.47 9.43 7.13
C TYR A 62 -1.15 8.97 8.56
N ASP A 63 -2.10 9.12 9.47
CA ASP A 63 -1.96 8.75 10.88
C ASP A 63 -1.47 7.32 11.09
N ALA A 64 -1.86 6.41 10.18
CA ALA A 64 -1.45 5.02 10.21
C ALA A 64 0.06 4.79 9.97
N PHE A 65 0.79 5.81 9.49
CA PHE A 65 2.22 5.66 9.17
C PHE A 65 3.12 5.78 10.40
N ASP A 66 2.67 6.46 11.44
CA ASP A 66 3.47 6.78 12.63
C ASP A 66 2.87 6.24 13.93
N VAL A 67 2.18 5.12 13.88
CA VAL A 67 1.63 4.53 15.11
C VAL A 67 2.78 4.00 15.98
N PRO A 68 2.94 4.50 17.20
CA PRO A 68 4.02 4.08 18.09
C PRO A 68 4.01 2.57 18.35
N GLY A 69 5.19 1.95 18.32
CA GLY A 69 5.36 0.52 18.58
C GLY A 69 5.01 -0.40 17.41
N ILE A 70 4.69 0.18 16.23
CA ILE A 70 4.42 -0.58 15.03
C ILE A 70 5.69 -0.67 14.16
N THR A 71 5.93 -1.86 13.62
CA THR A 71 6.92 -2.10 12.57
C THR A 71 6.20 -2.31 11.26
N THR A 72 6.57 -1.54 10.25
CA THR A 72 6.07 -1.71 8.89
C THR A 72 7.04 -2.56 8.08
N ARG A 73 6.49 -3.44 7.22
CA ARG A 73 7.30 -4.24 6.28
C ARG A 73 6.72 -4.08 4.88
N PRO A 74 7.52 -3.63 3.91
CA PRO A 74 7.07 -3.49 2.54
C PRO A 74 6.89 -4.87 1.90
N TYR A 75 5.86 -4.99 1.06
CA TYR A 75 5.64 -6.16 0.22
C TYR A 75 4.96 -5.78 -1.08
N ARG A 76 5.01 -6.68 -2.05
CA ARG A 76 4.41 -6.54 -3.37
C ARG A 76 3.56 -7.77 -3.67
N ILE A 77 2.39 -7.54 -4.28
CA ILE A 77 1.52 -8.61 -4.81
C ILE A 77 1.16 -8.25 -6.24
N GLU A 78 1.24 -9.23 -7.13
CA GLU A 78 0.77 -9.11 -8.51
C GLU A 78 -0.61 -9.76 -8.64
N TYR A 79 -1.51 -9.10 -9.35
CA TYR A 79 -2.85 -9.59 -9.61
C TYR A 79 -3.12 -9.66 -11.12
N ASN A 80 -3.68 -10.78 -11.56
CA ASN A 80 -4.11 -11.00 -12.95
C ASN A 80 -5.56 -10.53 -13.12
N CYS A 81 -5.83 -9.30 -12.72
CA CYS A 81 -7.14 -8.65 -12.87
C CYS A 81 -6.98 -7.13 -12.89
N ASN A 82 -8.05 -6.45 -13.30
CA ASN A 82 -8.11 -5.00 -13.25
C ASN A 82 -8.02 -4.49 -11.81
N TRP A 83 -7.32 -3.38 -11.61
CA TRP A 83 -7.08 -2.77 -10.31
C TRP A 83 -8.37 -2.41 -9.55
N ILE A 84 -9.45 -2.02 -10.25
CA ILE A 84 -10.74 -1.70 -9.64
C ILE A 84 -11.33 -2.93 -8.95
N GLN A 85 -11.15 -4.13 -9.51
CA GLN A 85 -11.65 -5.36 -8.88
C GLN A 85 -10.97 -5.63 -7.53
N VAL A 86 -9.70 -5.28 -7.40
CA VAL A 86 -8.99 -5.39 -6.12
C VAL A 86 -9.52 -4.37 -5.10
N LEU A 87 -9.81 -3.14 -5.54
CA LEU A 87 -10.40 -2.12 -4.67
C LEU A 87 -11.82 -2.50 -4.24
N ASP A 88 -12.63 -3.01 -5.16
CA ASP A 88 -13.97 -3.51 -4.88
C ASP A 88 -13.94 -4.62 -3.82
N ALA A 89 -13.07 -5.61 -4.01
CA ALA A 89 -12.88 -6.68 -3.04
C ALA A 89 -12.44 -6.19 -1.65
N ILE A 90 -11.61 -5.15 -1.58
CA ILE A 90 -11.17 -4.57 -0.30
C ILE A 90 -12.34 -3.88 0.41
N MET A 91 -13.21 -3.21 -0.34
CA MET A 91 -14.35 -2.47 0.20
C MET A 91 -15.57 -3.36 0.44
N ASP A 92 -15.58 -4.61 -0.03
CA ASP A 92 -16.64 -5.58 0.25
C ASP A 92 -16.35 -6.38 1.54
N PRO A 93 -17.03 -6.10 2.64
CA PRO A 93 -16.86 -6.87 3.86
C PRO A 93 -17.68 -8.19 3.86
N VAL A 94 -18.62 -8.36 2.96
CA VAL A 94 -19.49 -9.56 2.93
C VAL A 94 -18.72 -10.77 2.42
N HIS A 95 -17.90 -10.60 1.36
CA HIS A 95 -17.08 -11.71 0.86
C HIS A 95 -16.18 -12.29 1.95
N THR A 96 -15.73 -11.46 2.90
CA THR A 96 -14.84 -11.91 3.96
C THR A 96 -15.50 -12.98 4.85
N SER A 97 -16.78 -12.84 5.12
CA SER A 97 -17.51 -13.80 5.94
C SER A 97 -17.73 -15.13 5.23
N PHE A 98 -18.01 -15.12 3.93
CA PHE A 98 -18.26 -16.33 3.14
C PHE A 98 -16.98 -16.96 2.60
N LEU A 99 -16.14 -16.18 1.93
CA LEU A 99 -14.93 -16.71 1.29
C LEU A 99 -13.87 -17.08 2.34
N HIS A 100 -13.57 -16.16 3.23
CA HIS A 100 -12.49 -16.33 4.21
C HIS A 100 -12.94 -16.98 5.52
N GLY A 101 -14.23 -16.96 5.81
CA GLY A 101 -14.79 -17.55 7.02
C GLY A 101 -15.40 -18.93 6.83
N GLN A 102 -15.87 -19.28 5.64
CA GLN A 102 -16.68 -20.47 5.42
C GLN A 102 -16.20 -21.36 4.26
N SER A 103 -15.92 -20.81 3.08
CA SER A 103 -15.68 -21.61 1.87
C SER A 103 -14.40 -22.44 1.90
N SER A 104 -13.33 -21.92 2.49
CA SER A 104 -12.03 -22.59 2.56
C SER A 104 -11.64 -22.99 3.99
N GLY A 105 -12.61 -23.01 4.88
CA GLY A 105 -12.39 -23.06 6.32
C GLY A 105 -12.02 -21.67 6.87
N ILE A 106 -11.83 -21.59 8.18
CA ILE A 106 -11.54 -20.33 8.84
C ILE A 106 -10.09 -19.94 8.57
N GLN A 107 -9.90 -18.93 7.72
CA GLN A 107 -8.55 -18.39 7.39
C GLN A 107 -8.08 -17.34 8.40
N PHE A 108 -9.02 -16.65 9.07
CA PHE A 108 -8.75 -15.61 10.06
C PHE A 108 -9.40 -16.00 11.40
N SER A 109 -9.76 -15.03 12.24
CA SER A 109 -10.48 -15.33 13.48
C SER A 109 -11.91 -15.82 13.23
N LYS A 110 -12.47 -16.56 14.17
CA LYS A 110 -13.88 -17.04 14.08
C LYS A 110 -14.87 -15.89 13.93
N GLY A 111 -14.65 -14.77 14.61
CA GLY A 111 -15.50 -13.60 14.49
C GLY A 111 -15.53 -12.99 13.09
N PHE A 112 -14.55 -13.32 12.26
CA PHE A 112 -14.50 -12.85 10.87
C PHE A 112 -15.55 -13.52 9.97
N ALA A 113 -16.01 -14.72 10.34
CA ALA A 113 -17.05 -15.44 9.64
C ALA A 113 -18.47 -14.91 9.92
N GLU A 114 -18.64 -14.10 10.97
CA GLU A 114 -19.93 -13.50 11.28
C GLU A 114 -20.28 -12.41 10.26
N VAL A 115 -21.50 -12.49 9.71
CA VAL A 115 -22.03 -11.43 8.85
C VAL A 115 -22.50 -10.30 9.74
N GLY A 116 -21.93 -9.13 9.53
CA GLY A 116 -22.23 -7.95 10.33
C GLY A 116 -23.16 -6.96 9.64
N GLU A 117 -23.49 -5.89 10.34
CA GLU A 117 -24.15 -4.72 9.78
C GLU A 117 -23.11 -3.86 9.05
N LEU A 118 -23.50 -3.34 7.88
CA LEU A 118 -22.64 -2.59 6.99
C LEU A 118 -23.09 -1.15 6.90
N GLU A 119 -22.15 -0.24 7.05
CA GLU A 119 -22.35 1.19 6.83
C GLU A 119 -21.22 1.72 5.96
N PHE A 120 -21.54 2.59 5.03
CA PHE A 120 -20.56 3.26 4.17
C PHE A 120 -20.64 4.77 4.36
N PHE A 121 -19.47 5.37 4.49
CA PHE A 121 -19.34 6.82 4.66
C PHE A 121 -18.46 7.40 3.57
N GLU A 122 -18.87 8.51 3.02
CA GLU A 122 -18.11 9.28 2.03
C GLU A 122 -17.64 10.61 2.66
N ARG A 123 -16.36 10.91 2.48
CA ARG A 123 -15.76 12.18 2.91
C ARG A 123 -14.81 12.71 1.83
N GLY A 124 -15.36 13.42 0.84
CA GLY A 124 -14.59 13.91 -0.30
C GLY A 124 -14.00 12.78 -1.13
N ILE A 125 -12.69 12.58 -1.09
CA ILE A 125 -12.01 11.49 -1.80
C ILE A 125 -11.85 10.21 -0.96
N GLN A 126 -12.36 10.19 0.27
CA GLN A 126 -12.24 9.11 1.21
C GLN A 126 -13.56 8.36 1.34
N TYR A 127 -13.49 7.04 1.25
CA TYR A 127 -14.60 6.12 1.45
C TYR A 127 -14.28 5.17 2.59
N LEU A 128 -15.19 5.03 3.53
CA LEU A 128 -15.08 4.14 4.68
C LEU A 128 -16.16 3.09 4.62
N GLY A 129 -15.79 1.82 4.68
CA GLY A 129 -16.71 0.70 4.86
C GLY A 129 -16.58 0.17 6.29
N CYS A 130 -17.61 0.35 7.08
CA CYS A 130 -17.67 -0.14 8.45
C CYS A 130 -18.48 -1.44 8.50
N ASN A 131 -17.91 -2.46 9.09
CA ASN A 131 -18.58 -3.73 9.36
C ASN A 131 -18.64 -3.92 10.87
N THR A 132 -19.86 -3.88 11.42
CA THR A 132 -20.14 -4.06 12.84
C THR A 132 -20.73 -5.44 13.07
N ARG A 133 -20.08 -6.25 13.89
CA ARG A 133 -20.52 -7.61 14.20
C ARG A 133 -20.45 -7.91 15.68
N ARG A 134 -21.32 -8.80 16.13
CA ARG A 134 -21.27 -9.30 17.49
C ARG A 134 -20.42 -10.57 17.53
N VAL A 135 -19.45 -10.58 18.43
CA VAL A 135 -18.58 -11.73 18.69
C VAL A 135 -18.64 -12.00 20.19
N ASN A 136 -19.41 -13.02 20.59
CA ASN A 136 -19.75 -13.28 21.98
C ASN A 136 -20.41 -12.05 22.64
N ASP A 137 -19.88 -11.57 23.73
CA ASP A 137 -20.38 -10.41 24.49
C ASP A 137 -19.82 -9.06 23.98
N TYR A 138 -19.05 -9.08 22.91
CA TYR A 138 -18.37 -7.90 22.37
C TYR A 138 -18.94 -7.47 21.03
N VAL A 139 -18.81 -6.21 20.73
CA VAL A 139 -19.03 -5.65 19.40
C VAL A 139 -17.68 -5.42 18.76
N TRP A 140 -17.50 -5.98 17.58
CA TRP A 140 -16.31 -5.76 16.78
C TRP A 140 -16.66 -4.90 15.57
N VAL A 141 -16.08 -3.72 15.52
CA VAL A 141 -16.17 -2.82 14.35
C VAL A 141 -14.86 -2.90 13.59
N ARG A 142 -14.96 -3.33 12.34
CA ARG A 142 -13.82 -3.32 11.41
C ARG A 142 -14.07 -2.28 10.33
N VAL A 143 -13.06 -1.44 10.10
CA VAL A 143 -13.12 -0.38 9.11
C VAL A 143 -12.16 -0.71 7.96
N ASN A 144 -12.67 -0.66 6.74
CA ASN A 144 -11.90 -0.62 5.51
C ASN A 144 -11.97 0.79 4.95
N GLU A 145 -10.86 1.28 4.45
CA GLU A 145 -10.73 2.63 3.93
C GLU A 145 -10.17 2.60 2.51
N LEU A 146 -10.78 3.41 1.66
CA LEU A 146 -10.31 3.73 0.33
C LEU A 146 -10.15 5.24 0.21
N ILE A 147 -8.94 5.69 -0.11
CA ILE A 147 -8.66 7.07 -0.51
C ILE A 147 -8.35 7.05 -2.00
N LEU A 148 -9.18 7.75 -2.76
CA LEU A 148 -9.02 7.81 -4.22
C LEU A 148 -7.66 8.41 -4.61
N PRO A 149 -7.04 7.93 -5.69
CA PRO A 149 -7.63 6.95 -6.61
C PRO A 149 -7.42 5.48 -6.18
N ASN A 150 -6.41 5.14 -5.38
CA ASN A 150 -5.97 3.75 -5.27
C ASN A 150 -5.30 3.37 -3.94
N PHE A 151 -5.37 4.24 -2.95
CA PHE A 151 -4.83 3.95 -1.62
C PHE A 151 -5.86 3.27 -0.74
N THR A 152 -5.50 2.17 -0.09
CA THR A 152 -6.40 1.46 0.82
C THR A 152 -5.72 1.03 2.10
N GLN A 153 -6.50 0.96 3.16
CA GLN A 153 -6.10 0.32 4.41
C GLN A 153 -7.28 -0.40 5.04
N ALA A 154 -6.99 -1.40 5.85
CA ALA A 154 -8.01 -2.17 6.54
C ALA A 154 -7.60 -2.52 7.95
N GLY A 155 -8.55 -2.53 8.85
CA GLY A 155 -8.38 -2.99 10.21
C GLY A 155 -8.03 -4.48 10.29
N SER A 156 -7.53 -4.92 11.44
CA SER A 156 -7.09 -6.30 11.66
C SER A 156 -8.18 -7.31 11.36
N ALA A 157 -7.83 -8.34 10.61
CA ALA A 157 -8.66 -9.53 10.38
C ALA A 157 -8.49 -10.60 11.48
N PHE A 158 -7.50 -10.41 12.34
CA PHE A 158 -7.15 -11.31 13.44
C PHE A 158 -7.53 -10.73 14.82
N ALA A 159 -8.42 -9.74 14.83
CA ALA A 159 -8.98 -9.26 16.06
C ALA A 159 -9.63 -10.42 16.81
N THR A 160 -9.47 -10.38 18.09
CA THR A 160 -9.63 -11.47 19.05
C THR A 160 -10.96 -12.23 18.93
N ASP A 161 -10.98 -13.38 19.53
CA ASP A 161 -12.11 -14.22 19.84
C ASP A 161 -13.14 -13.60 20.82
N GLY A 162 -13.08 -12.29 21.07
CA GLY A 162 -13.93 -11.59 22.02
C GLY A 162 -13.42 -11.63 23.46
N THR A 163 -12.17 -12.06 23.68
CA THR A 163 -11.59 -12.13 25.04
C THR A 163 -10.80 -10.87 25.45
N LYS A 164 -10.50 -9.98 24.50
CA LYS A 164 -9.77 -8.74 24.76
C LYS A 164 -10.49 -7.54 24.17
N THR A 165 -10.74 -6.55 24.97
CA THR A 165 -11.24 -5.24 24.57
C THR A 165 -10.09 -4.41 24.01
N ARG A 166 -10.26 -3.90 22.78
CA ARG A 166 -9.43 -2.84 22.23
C ARG A 166 -10.34 -1.73 21.72
N TYR A 167 -10.04 -0.52 22.09
CA TYR A 167 -10.83 0.63 21.63
C TYR A 167 -10.43 1.07 20.23
N PHE A 168 -9.15 0.94 19.88
CA PHE A 168 -8.64 1.25 18.55
C PHE A 168 -7.56 0.25 18.20
N GLY A 169 -7.65 -0.28 17.00
CA GLY A 169 -6.61 -1.10 16.39
C GLY A 169 -5.92 -0.33 15.27
N ARG A 170 -4.67 -0.68 14.98
CA ARG A 170 -3.97 -0.23 13.80
C ARG A 170 -4.55 -0.86 12.54
N SER A 171 -4.26 -0.28 11.37
CA SER A 171 -4.45 -1.00 10.11
C SER A 171 -3.52 -2.22 10.08
N SER A 172 -4.01 -3.36 9.60
CA SER A 172 -3.18 -4.55 9.41
C SER A 172 -2.33 -4.44 8.16
N PHE A 173 -2.80 -3.72 7.18
CA PHE A 173 -2.06 -3.39 5.96
C PHE A 173 -2.44 -2.01 5.44
N THR A 174 -1.52 -1.45 4.68
CA THR A 174 -1.69 -0.22 3.90
C THR A 174 -1.17 -0.52 2.50
N ARG A 175 -1.91 -0.20 1.45
CA ARG A 175 -1.51 -0.52 0.09
C ARG A 175 -1.97 0.49 -0.95
N TRP A 176 -1.17 0.59 -2.01
CA TRP A 176 -1.52 1.26 -3.27
C TRP A 176 -1.74 0.19 -4.32
N VAL A 177 -2.93 0.16 -4.91
CA VAL A 177 -3.26 -0.75 -6.01
C VAL A 177 -2.99 -0.03 -7.32
N VAL A 178 -1.89 -0.36 -7.95
CA VAL A 178 -1.37 0.35 -9.13
C VAL A 178 -1.72 -0.43 -10.39
N PRO A 179 -2.44 0.16 -11.36
CA PRO A 179 -2.70 -0.49 -12.64
C PRO A 179 -1.42 -0.68 -13.44
N VAL A 180 -1.27 -1.85 -14.06
CA VAL A 180 -0.21 -2.15 -15.04
C VAL A 180 -0.80 -2.05 -16.45
N ASP A 181 -1.95 -2.66 -16.64
CA ASP A 181 -2.80 -2.61 -17.84
C ASP A 181 -4.26 -2.91 -17.44
N ASP A 182 -5.15 -3.10 -18.42
CA ASP A 182 -6.57 -3.35 -18.17
C ASP A 182 -6.84 -4.69 -17.45
N ASN A 183 -5.90 -5.63 -17.47
CA ASN A 183 -6.06 -6.98 -16.95
C ASN A 183 -5.08 -7.33 -15.82
N HIS A 184 -4.17 -6.43 -15.50
CA HIS A 184 -3.14 -6.66 -14.47
C HIS A 184 -2.95 -5.44 -13.58
N CYS A 185 -2.73 -5.68 -12.31
CA CYS A 185 -2.34 -4.65 -11.36
C CYS A 185 -1.34 -5.19 -10.33
N ILE A 186 -0.72 -4.25 -9.62
CA ILE A 186 0.25 -4.55 -8.56
C ILE A 186 -0.20 -3.82 -7.30
N ALA A 187 -0.25 -4.52 -6.18
CA ALA A 187 -0.30 -3.86 -4.88
C ALA A 187 1.13 -3.65 -4.37
N LEU A 188 1.48 -2.39 -4.13
CA LEU A 188 2.65 -1.98 -3.36
C LEU A 188 2.17 -1.62 -1.96
N ALA A 189 2.73 -2.25 -0.93
CA ALA A 189 2.06 -2.25 0.34
C ALA A 189 3.01 -2.33 1.53
N TRP A 190 2.47 -2.01 2.70
CA TRP A 190 3.06 -2.33 4.00
C TRP A 190 2.15 -3.27 4.79
N GLY A 191 2.73 -4.31 5.37
CA GLY A 191 2.17 -5.03 6.48
C GLY A 191 2.56 -4.31 7.78
N ASN A 192 1.61 -4.09 8.68
CA ASN A 192 1.81 -3.39 9.91
C ASN A 192 1.79 -4.37 11.08
N PHE A 193 2.94 -4.55 11.71
CA PHE A 193 3.15 -5.46 12.83
C PHE A 193 3.43 -4.63 14.09
N GLY A 194 2.89 -5.03 15.19
CA GLY A 194 3.14 -4.32 16.42
C GLY A 194 2.85 -5.19 17.61
N GLU A 195 2.60 -4.78 18.74
CA GLU A 195 2.29 -5.46 19.96
C GLU A 195 2.65 -6.97 20.05
N ARG A 196 3.45 -7.33 21.02
CA ARG A 196 3.81 -8.72 21.28
C ARG A 196 2.56 -9.60 21.41
N GLY A 197 2.52 -10.69 20.63
CA GLY A 197 1.37 -11.59 20.57
C GLY A 197 0.28 -11.16 19.59
N ASP A 198 0.57 -10.22 18.70
CA ASP A 198 -0.28 -9.93 17.55
C ASP A 198 -0.32 -11.15 16.62
N PRO A 199 -1.53 -11.70 16.32
CA PRO A 199 -1.64 -12.82 15.40
C PRO A 199 -1.00 -12.58 14.03
N MET A 200 -0.88 -11.32 13.58
CA MET A 200 -0.17 -10.98 12.35
C MET A 200 1.33 -11.28 12.42
N GLU A 201 1.95 -11.31 13.59
CA GLU A 201 3.35 -11.73 13.73
C GLU A 201 3.55 -13.20 13.36
N TYR A 202 2.53 -14.02 13.51
CA TYR A 202 2.59 -15.45 13.23
C TYR A 202 2.22 -15.79 11.78
N ASN A 203 1.59 -14.88 11.07
CA ASN A 203 1.22 -15.05 9.66
C ASN A 203 2.25 -14.49 8.68
N THR A 204 3.39 -14.04 9.15
CA THR A 204 4.58 -13.83 8.31
C THR A 204 5.19 -15.15 7.87
N LYS A 205 4.46 -16.25 7.93
CA LYS A 205 4.88 -17.47 7.28
C LYS A 205 4.89 -17.20 5.79
N GLU A 206 6.11 -16.92 5.29
CA GLU A 206 6.67 -17.64 4.19
C GLU A 206 5.59 -18.22 3.26
N GLY A 207 5.16 -17.45 2.32
CA GLY A 207 4.47 -17.84 1.13
C GLY A 207 4.98 -16.94 0.04
#